data_1941e28c84cedc61b2e4c90080f9f1af
#
_entry.id   1941e28c84cedc61b2e4c90080f9f1af
#
_cell.length_a   1.000
_cell.length_b   1.000
_cell.length_c   1.000
_cell.angle_alpha   90.00
_cell.angle_beta   90.00
_cell.angle_gamma   90.00
#
_symmetry.space_group_name_H-M   'P 1'
#
loop_
_entity.id
_entity.type
_entity.pdbx_description
1 polymer ?
#
loop_
_entity_poly.entity_id
_entity_poly.type
_entity_poly.pdbx_seq_one_letter_code
_entity_poly.pdbx_strand_id
1 'polypeptide(L)'
;MMTLSMLAAAFAGCLGGDDDDEKTTVKIGFLNPITGPLEPNAPVFKWSADEAISDLTEMYPDYNFELIEQDSGCDGAVAGPAAQTLVDSGVYAVVGAACSGASMAANGVLSAAGIPMISYASTNPGLSDASAYPMFYRNVPSDAIQGPAGADMMTDAGVADGALAVFGMTNDYGAGLADAVVDAWGSDKLCDVGRYDYAETDTDFQAIADQMAASTTCTAVYLSSYIADAALIIEALADAGWSGHIFGGDGPAGEGMYDEMEDDSLLNGMTVTQPRAGSSFGDFSAHYDANAPSGGIK
;
A
#
# COMPACT_ATOMS: atom_id res chain seq x y z
N MET A 1 -51.91 -35.80 -29.40
CA MET A 1 -52.82 -34.77 -28.86
C MET A 1 -52.30 -34.42 -27.49
N MET A 2 -51.53 -33.32 -27.39
CA MET A 2 -51.02 -32.77 -26.14
C MET A 2 -51.92 -31.62 -25.73
N THR A 3 -52.59 -31.76 -24.60
CA THR A 3 -53.44 -30.73 -23.99
C THR A 3 -52.57 -29.80 -23.18
N LEU A 4 -52.52 -28.54 -23.60
CA LEU A 4 -51.85 -27.42 -22.93
C LEU A 4 -52.80 -26.89 -21.84
N SER A 5 -52.44 -27.09 -20.57
CA SER A 5 -53.18 -26.51 -19.45
C SER A 5 -52.58 -25.14 -19.15
N MET A 6 -53.29 -24.08 -19.46
CA MET A 6 -53.02 -22.73 -18.99
C MET A 6 -53.42 -22.59 -17.53
N LEU A 7 -52.40 -22.30 -16.67
CA LEU A 7 -52.65 -21.88 -15.29
C LEU A 7 -52.84 -20.36 -15.26
N ALA A 8 -54.07 -19.92 -15.06
CA ALA A 8 -54.35 -18.50 -14.83
C ALA A 8 -54.02 -18.17 -13.37
N ALA A 9 -52.95 -17.41 -13.13
CA ALA A 9 -52.72 -16.83 -11.84
C ALA A 9 -53.59 -15.59 -11.65
N ALA A 10 -54.49 -15.66 -10.70
CA ALA A 10 -55.35 -14.54 -10.28
C ALA A 10 -54.47 -13.51 -9.53
N PHE A 11 -54.40 -12.31 -10.07
CA PHE A 11 -53.91 -11.14 -9.34
C PHE A 11 -54.95 -10.75 -8.29
N ALA A 12 -54.74 -11.13 -7.03
CA ALA A 12 -55.42 -10.52 -5.90
C ALA A 12 -54.64 -9.27 -5.52
N GLY A 13 -55.15 -8.10 -5.88
CA GLY A 13 -54.61 -6.82 -5.41
C GLY A 13 -54.78 -6.70 -3.90
N CYS A 14 -53.68 -6.58 -3.17
CA CYS A 14 -53.64 -5.94 -1.87
C CYS A 14 -53.30 -4.48 -2.07
N LEU A 15 -54.31 -3.62 -2.00
CA LEU A 15 -54.14 -2.19 -1.77
C LEU A 15 -53.90 -1.99 -0.26
N GLY A 16 -52.78 -1.44 0.10
CA GLY A 16 -52.51 -0.94 1.45
C GLY A 16 -51.30 -1.62 2.12
N GLY A 17 -50.16 -1.08 1.92
CA GLY A 17 -48.92 -1.32 2.66
C GLY A 17 -48.02 -0.13 2.36
N ASP A 18 -47.59 0.53 3.38
CA ASP A 18 -46.57 1.55 3.31
C ASP A 18 -45.43 1.03 2.42
N ASP A 19 -45.16 1.73 1.31
CA ASP A 19 -43.95 1.58 0.54
C ASP A 19 -42.80 2.09 1.44
N ASP A 20 -42.36 1.24 2.36
CA ASP A 20 -40.96 1.31 2.84
C ASP A 20 -40.15 0.99 1.60
N ASP A 21 -39.70 2.00 0.89
CA ASP A 21 -38.78 1.88 -0.23
C ASP A 21 -37.50 1.20 0.32
N GLU A 22 -37.44 -0.12 0.16
CA GLU A 22 -36.28 -0.92 0.59
C GLU A 22 -35.09 -0.47 -0.22
N LYS A 23 -34.21 0.30 0.42
CA LYS A 23 -32.98 0.86 -0.21
C LYS A 23 -32.14 -0.28 -0.76
N THR A 24 -31.63 -0.10 -1.97
CA THR A 24 -30.67 -1.04 -2.56
C THR A 24 -29.38 -1.02 -1.76
N THR A 25 -28.96 -2.18 -1.22
CA THR A 25 -27.69 -2.32 -0.52
C THR A 25 -26.55 -2.52 -1.52
N VAL A 26 -25.55 -1.65 -1.46
CA VAL A 26 -24.28 -1.71 -2.20
C VAL A 26 -23.18 -2.14 -1.26
N LYS A 27 -22.66 -3.35 -1.46
CA LYS A 27 -21.57 -3.89 -0.67
C LYS A 27 -20.22 -3.53 -1.30
N ILE A 28 -19.34 -2.95 -0.51
CA ILE A 28 -17.97 -2.58 -0.90
C ILE A 28 -17.01 -3.40 -0.05
N GLY A 29 -16.11 -4.13 -0.70
CA GLY A 29 -15.05 -4.86 -0.01
C GLY A 29 -13.92 -3.93 0.40
N PHE A 30 -13.29 -4.22 1.53
CA PHE A 30 -12.13 -3.51 2.00
C PHE A 30 -11.03 -4.50 2.42
N LEU A 31 -9.91 -4.50 1.70
CA LEU A 31 -8.72 -5.27 2.03
C LEU A 31 -7.77 -4.40 2.84
N ASN A 32 -7.85 -4.56 4.16
CA ASN A 32 -7.07 -3.82 5.14
C ASN A 32 -5.91 -4.69 5.66
N PRO A 33 -4.70 -4.17 5.88
CA PRO A 33 -3.59 -4.93 6.47
C PRO A 33 -3.76 -5.02 7.99
N ILE A 34 -4.77 -5.78 8.44
CA ILE A 34 -5.09 -5.97 9.88
C ILE A 34 -3.95 -6.70 10.59
N THR A 35 -3.22 -7.53 9.85
CA THR A 35 -1.98 -8.18 10.31
C THR A 35 -0.84 -7.86 9.33
N GLY A 36 0.41 -8.15 9.74
CA GLY A 36 1.61 -7.93 8.92
C GLY A 36 2.26 -6.56 9.12
N PRO A 37 3.23 -6.19 8.26
CA PRO A 37 4.11 -5.03 8.50
C PRO A 37 3.38 -3.67 8.53
N LEU A 38 2.18 -3.58 8.00
CA LEU A 38 1.36 -2.36 8.04
C LEU A 38 0.21 -2.43 9.07
N GLU A 39 0.22 -3.41 9.99
CA GLU A 39 -0.77 -3.52 11.08
C GLU A 39 -0.96 -2.20 11.84
N PRO A 40 0.09 -1.45 12.21
CA PRO A 40 -0.07 -0.19 12.94
C PRO A 40 -0.91 0.87 12.19
N ASN A 41 -0.97 0.78 10.87
CA ASN A 41 -1.74 1.70 10.03
C ASN A 41 -3.19 1.26 9.82
N ALA A 42 -3.52 -0.01 10.09
CA ALA A 42 -4.84 -0.58 9.81
C ALA A 42 -6.01 0.18 10.45
N PRO A 43 -5.93 0.67 11.71
CA PRO A 43 -6.99 1.46 12.33
C PRO A 43 -7.31 2.76 11.59
N VAL A 44 -6.27 3.44 11.05
CA VAL A 44 -6.42 4.69 10.31
C VAL A 44 -6.99 4.45 8.92
N PHE A 45 -6.55 3.40 8.25
CA PHE A 45 -7.12 3.00 6.96
C PHE A 45 -8.59 2.65 7.11
N LYS A 46 -8.95 1.89 8.17
CA LYS A 46 -10.35 1.56 8.48
C LYS A 46 -11.20 2.81 8.74
N TRP A 47 -10.69 3.71 9.57
CA TRP A 47 -11.35 4.97 9.85
C TRP A 47 -11.62 5.76 8.56
N SER A 48 -10.63 5.90 7.68
CA SER A 48 -10.78 6.59 6.40
C SER A 48 -11.82 5.93 5.48
N ALA A 49 -11.89 4.59 5.49
CA ALA A 49 -12.88 3.85 4.74
C ALA A 49 -14.30 4.05 5.30
N ASP A 50 -14.45 4.09 6.63
CA ASP A 50 -15.74 4.36 7.29
C ASP A 50 -16.25 5.78 7.01
N GLU A 51 -15.37 6.78 7.03
CA GLU A 51 -15.70 8.16 6.64
C GLU A 51 -16.20 8.22 5.19
N ALA A 52 -15.50 7.53 4.27
CA ALA A 52 -15.93 7.47 2.88
C ALA A 52 -17.32 6.80 2.71
N ILE A 53 -17.64 5.78 3.50
CA ILE A 53 -18.97 5.16 3.52
C ILE A 53 -20.03 6.12 4.07
N SER A 54 -19.67 6.92 5.09
CA SER A 54 -20.55 7.97 5.63
C SER A 54 -20.89 9.01 4.55
N ASP A 55 -19.86 9.52 3.87
CA ASP A 55 -20.00 10.49 2.78
C ASP A 55 -20.86 9.94 1.63
N LEU A 56 -20.63 8.68 1.23
CA LEU A 56 -21.46 8.03 0.21
C LEU A 56 -22.92 7.92 0.63
N THR A 57 -23.20 7.61 1.89
CA THR A 57 -24.55 7.51 2.43
C THR A 57 -25.28 8.84 2.42
N GLU A 58 -24.56 9.94 2.69
CA GLU A 58 -25.12 11.28 2.60
C GLU A 58 -25.37 11.73 1.15
N MET A 59 -24.42 11.43 0.25
CA MET A 59 -24.52 11.80 -1.18
C MET A 59 -25.59 11.01 -1.94
N TYR A 60 -25.83 9.77 -1.54
CA TYR A 60 -26.75 8.84 -2.23
C TYR A 60 -27.77 8.24 -1.26
N PRO A 61 -28.73 9.03 -0.76
CA PRO A 61 -29.66 8.62 0.30
C PRO A 61 -30.61 7.48 -0.10
N ASP A 62 -30.74 7.16 -1.40
CA ASP A 62 -31.57 6.07 -1.91
C ASP A 62 -30.87 4.70 -1.82
N TYR A 63 -29.60 4.68 -1.41
CA TYR A 63 -28.81 3.46 -1.27
C TYR A 63 -28.42 3.24 0.20
N ASN A 64 -28.13 1.98 0.51
CA ASN A 64 -27.49 1.57 1.74
C ASN A 64 -26.10 1.04 1.40
N PHE A 65 -25.03 1.66 1.94
CA PHE A 65 -23.65 1.22 1.71
C PHE A 65 -23.16 0.37 2.87
N GLU A 66 -22.62 -0.80 2.56
CA GLU A 66 -22.06 -1.75 3.54
C GLU A 66 -20.59 -1.99 3.21
N LEU A 67 -19.70 -1.73 4.17
CA LEU A 67 -18.27 -2.02 4.06
C LEU A 67 -17.99 -3.42 4.64
N ILE A 68 -17.45 -4.32 3.82
CA ILE A 68 -17.07 -5.67 4.23
C ILE A 68 -15.55 -5.73 4.28
N GLU A 69 -15.01 -5.70 5.49
CA GLU A 69 -13.58 -5.72 5.74
C GLU A 69 -13.04 -7.15 5.80
N GLN A 70 -11.85 -7.34 5.19
CA GLN A 70 -11.07 -8.57 5.27
C GLN A 70 -9.59 -8.24 5.46
N ASP A 71 -8.88 -9.09 6.19
CA ASP A 71 -7.44 -8.96 6.38
C ASP A 71 -6.69 -9.27 5.09
N SER A 72 -5.83 -8.36 4.64
CA SER A 72 -4.91 -8.59 3.52
C SER A 72 -3.56 -9.17 3.96
N GLY A 73 -3.24 -9.09 5.27
CA GLY A 73 -1.97 -9.54 5.84
C GLY A 73 -0.74 -8.84 5.26
N CYS A 74 -0.90 -7.87 4.35
CA CYS A 74 0.18 -7.38 3.50
C CYS A 74 0.88 -8.50 2.68
N ASP A 75 0.22 -9.65 2.55
CA ASP A 75 0.77 -10.90 1.99
C ASP A 75 -0.22 -11.54 1.00
N GLY A 76 0.30 -12.05 -0.14
CA GLY A 76 -0.55 -12.66 -1.16
C GLY A 76 -1.25 -13.94 -0.72
N ALA A 77 -0.65 -14.73 0.18
CA ALA A 77 -1.25 -15.96 0.69
C ALA A 77 -2.43 -15.69 1.64
N VAL A 78 -2.46 -14.51 2.26
CA VAL A 78 -3.59 -14.04 3.09
C VAL A 78 -4.62 -13.32 2.22
N ALA A 79 -4.19 -12.41 1.35
CA ALA A 79 -5.07 -11.57 0.55
C ALA A 79 -5.89 -12.36 -0.49
N GLY A 80 -5.35 -13.43 -1.08
CA GLY A 80 -6.07 -14.26 -2.04
C GLY A 80 -7.35 -14.89 -1.45
N PRO A 81 -7.27 -15.66 -0.37
CA PRO A 81 -8.46 -16.17 0.35
C PRO A 81 -9.41 -15.08 0.86
N ALA A 82 -8.87 -13.95 1.33
CA ALA A 82 -9.66 -12.80 1.74
C ALA A 82 -10.48 -12.23 0.58
N ALA A 83 -9.86 -12.08 -0.60
CA ALA A 83 -10.55 -11.66 -1.82
C ALA A 83 -11.67 -12.65 -2.21
N GLN A 84 -11.44 -13.96 -2.07
CA GLN A 84 -12.51 -14.95 -2.33
C GLN A 84 -13.68 -14.78 -1.36
N THR A 85 -13.42 -14.49 -0.08
CA THR A 85 -14.47 -14.20 0.89
C THR A 85 -15.30 -12.97 0.50
N LEU A 86 -14.66 -11.93 -0.04
CA LEU A 86 -15.34 -10.74 -0.57
C LEU A 86 -16.21 -11.09 -1.80
N VAL A 87 -15.72 -11.91 -2.72
CA VAL A 87 -16.48 -12.41 -3.87
C VAL A 87 -17.75 -13.14 -3.39
N ASP A 88 -17.59 -14.06 -2.44
CA ASP A 88 -18.70 -14.86 -1.88
C ASP A 88 -19.72 -14.00 -1.11
N SER A 89 -19.27 -12.86 -0.57
CA SER A 89 -20.13 -11.87 0.09
C SER A 89 -20.92 -11.00 -0.89
N GLY A 90 -20.61 -11.08 -2.19
CA GLY A 90 -21.31 -10.36 -3.24
C GLY A 90 -21.02 -8.87 -3.27
N VAL A 91 -19.73 -8.49 -3.07
CA VAL A 91 -19.29 -7.09 -3.18
C VAL A 91 -19.29 -6.63 -4.64
N TYR A 92 -19.57 -5.35 -4.89
CA TYR A 92 -19.54 -4.74 -6.23
C TYR A 92 -18.17 -4.27 -6.65
N ALA A 93 -17.36 -3.86 -5.70
CA ALA A 93 -15.99 -3.39 -5.90
C ALA A 93 -15.18 -3.59 -4.62
N VAL A 94 -13.85 -3.55 -4.72
CA VAL A 94 -12.95 -3.68 -3.57
C VAL A 94 -12.01 -2.48 -3.50
N VAL A 95 -11.87 -1.90 -2.31
CA VAL A 95 -10.84 -0.92 -1.97
C VAL A 95 -9.69 -1.67 -1.29
N GLY A 96 -8.48 -1.45 -1.75
CA GLY A 96 -7.29 -2.19 -1.27
C GLY A 96 -6.70 -3.08 -2.36
N ALA A 97 -5.67 -3.88 -2.02
CA ALA A 97 -4.96 -3.90 -0.75
C ALA A 97 -3.94 -2.75 -0.67
N ALA A 98 -3.31 -2.55 0.49
CA ALA A 98 -2.23 -1.60 0.65
C ALA A 98 -0.94 -2.09 -0.03
N CYS A 99 -0.57 -3.34 0.21
CA CYS A 99 0.70 -3.91 -0.22
C CYS A 99 0.61 -4.51 -1.63
N SER A 100 1.67 -4.34 -2.43
CA SER A 100 1.69 -4.73 -3.85
C SER A 100 1.44 -6.22 -4.07
N GLY A 101 2.11 -7.12 -3.34
CA GLY A 101 1.91 -8.57 -3.44
C GLY A 101 0.51 -9.01 -3.04
N ALA A 102 -0.07 -8.39 -1.99
CA ALA A 102 -1.45 -8.62 -1.60
C ALA A 102 -2.44 -8.21 -2.70
N SER A 103 -2.21 -7.04 -3.34
CA SER A 103 -3.03 -6.57 -4.46
C SER A 103 -2.92 -7.48 -5.68
N MET A 104 -1.72 -7.98 -6.00
CA MET A 104 -1.51 -8.92 -7.10
C MET A 104 -2.30 -10.20 -6.92
N ALA A 105 -2.21 -10.80 -5.72
CA ALA A 105 -2.94 -12.03 -5.40
C ALA A 105 -4.46 -11.83 -5.37
N ALA A 106 -4.92 -10.74 -4.74
CA ALA A 106 -6.34 -10.40 -4.68
C ALA A 106 -6.92 -10.13 -6.07
N ASN A 107 -6.18 -9.43 -6.95
CA ASN A 107 -6.63 -9.16 -8.31
C ASN A 107 -6.88 -10.43 -9.11
N GLY A 108 -6.04 -11.47 -8.96
CA GLY A 108 -6.24 -12.76 -9.62
C GLY A 108 -7.62 -13.36 -9.33
N VAL A 109 -8.11 -13.23 -8.10
CA VAL A 109 -9.43 -13.71 -7.66
C VAL A 109 -10.54 -12.77 -8.10
N LEU A 110 -10.41 -11.48 -7.80
CA LEU A 110 -11.45 -10.47 -8.04
C LEU A 110 -11.74 -10.28 -9.54
N SER A 111 -10.69 -10.19 -10.37
CA SER A 111 -10.87 -10.01 -11.81
C SER A 111 -11.51 -11.22 -12.47
N ALA A 112 -11.23 -12.44 -12.01
CA ALA A 112 -11.90 -13.65 -12.48
C ALA A 112 -13.41 -13.65 -12.15
N ALA A 113 -13.82 -12.98 -11.06
CA ALA A 113 -15.21 -12.76 -10.69
C ALA A 113 -15.83 -11.50 -11.34
N GLY A 114 -15.06 -10.74 -12.13
CA GLY A 114 -15.51 -9.49 -12.75
C GLY A 114 -15.66 -8.32 -11.77
N ILE A 115 -14.98 -8.35 -10.64
CA ILE A 115 -15.02 -7.32 -9.59
C ILE A 115 -13.80 -6.41 -9.72
N PRO A 116 -13.98 -5.10 -9.94
CA PRO A 116 -12.88 -4.14 -9.96
C PRO A 116 -12.31 -3.90 -8.57
N MET A 117 -11.00 -3.59 -8.51
CA MET A 117 -10.36 -3.16 -7.28
C MET A 117 -9.53 -1.89 -7.47
N ILE A 118 -9.49 -1.06 -6.43
CA ILE A 118 -8.66 0.14 -6.40
C ILE A 118 -7.78 0.13 -5.15
N SER A 119 -6.45 0.09 -5.37
CA SER A 119 -5.48 0.19 -4.27
C SER A 119 -5.22 1.64 -3.89
N TYR A 120 -5.09 1.85 -2.60
CA TYR A 120 -4.73 3.15 -2.02
C TYR A 120 -3.23 3.31 -1.74
N ALA A 121 -2.42 2.24 -1.88
CA ALA A 121 -0.99 2.30 -1.58
C ALA A 121 -0.07 1.39 -2.42
N SER A 122 -0.59 0.45 -3.22
CA SER A 122 0.25 -0.48 -4.01
C SER A 122 0.93 0.21 -5.18
N THR A 123 2.25 0.29 -5.15
CA THR A 123 3.06 1.07 -6.10
C THR A 123 3.81 0.25 -7.14
N ASN A 124 3.95 -1.09 -6.97
CA ASN A 124 4.74 -1.93 -7.87
C ASN A 124 4.43 -1.68 -9.35
N PRO A 125 5.46 -1.49 -10.22
CA PRO A 125 5.28 -1.20 -11.64
C PRO A 125 4.50 -2.27 -12.41
N GLY A 126 4.65 -3.54 -12.04
CA GLY A 126 3.97 -4.67 -12.68
C GLY A 126 2.46 -4.56 -12.65
N LEU A 127 1.89 -3.94 -11.61
CA LEU A 127 0.45 -3.70 -11.48
C LEU A 127 -0.12 -2.76 -12.57
N SER A 128 0.71 -2.09 -13.35
CA SER A 128 0.29 -1.29 -14.51
C SER A 128 0.04 -2.12 -15.77
N ASP A 129 0.40 -3.41 -15.77
CA ASP A 129 0.11 -4.31 -16.88
C ASP A 129 -1.35 -4.80 -16.78
N ALA A 130 -2.25 -4.15 -17.52
CA ALA A 130 -3.66 -4.51 -17.56
C ALA A 130 -3.94 -5.91 -18.15
N SER A 131 -2.96 -6.56 -18.78
CA SER A 131 -3.10 -7.94 -19.26
C SER A 131 -2.84 -8.96 -18.15
N ALA A 132 -1.95 -8.63 -17.21
CA ALA A 132 -1.64 -9.44 -16.04
C ALA A 132 -2.61 -9.15 -14.87
N TYR A 133 -2.98 -7.87 -14.71
CA TYR A 133 -3.84 -7.40 -13.62
C TYR A 133 -5.07 -6.64 -14.17
N PRO A 134 -6.00 -7.34 -14.83
CA PRO A 134 -7.20 -6.69 -15.35
C PRO A 134 -8.08 -6.16 -14.21
N MET A 135 -8.76 -5.03 -14.44
CA MET A 135 -9.62 -4.36 -13.45
C MET A 135 -8.90 -3.88 -12.16
N PHE A 136 -7.57 -3.84 -12.17
CA PHE A 136 -6.78 -3.19 -11.14
C PHE A 136 -6.65 -1.70 -11.41
N TYR A 137 -6.88 -0.90 -10.37
CA TYR A 137 -6.71 0.54 -10.37
C TYR A 137 -5.94 0.96 -9.12
N ARG A 138 -5.32 2.14 -9.15
CA ARG A 138 -4.68 2.76 -7.97
C ARG A 138 -4.78 4.27 -8.04
N ASN A 139 -4.85 4.92 -6.89
CA ASN A 139 -4.83 6.37 -6.76
C ASN A 139 -3.46 6.93 -6.32
N VAL A 140 -2.45 6.06 -6.23
CA VAL A 140 -1.05 6.41 -5.97
C VAL A 140 -0.20 6.24 -7.24
N PRO A 141 0.94 6.94 -7.39
CA PRO A 141 1.85 6.75 -8.51
C PRO A 141 2.51 5.36 -8.48
N SER A 142 3.02 4.94 -9.63
CA SER A 142 3.84 3.75 -9.76
C SER A 142 5.28 4.02 -9.34
N ASP A 143 5.99 2.97 -8.87
CA ASP A 143 7.43 3.01 -8.63
C ASP A 143 8.23 3.30 -9.91
N ALA A 144 7.66 3.03 -11.09
CA ALA A 144 8.22 3.50 -12.35
C ALA A 144 8.33 5.04 -12.45
N ILE A 145 7.62 5.78 -11.58
CA ILE A 145 7.74 7.23 -11.41
C ILE A 145 8.54 7.54 -10.14
N GLN A 146 8.31 6.80 -9.07
CA GLN A 146 8.97 7.03 -7.78
C GLN A 146 10.47 6.74 -7.83
N GLY A 147 10.90 5.68 -8.52
CA GLY A 147 12.31 5.35 -8.68
C GLY A 147 13.12 6.49 -9.32
N PRO A 148 12.73 7.00 -10.50
CA PRO A 148 13.34 8.20 -11.10
C PRO A 148 13.30 9.43 -10.18
N ALA A 149 12.20 9.68 -9.48
CA ALA A 149 12.11 10.78 -8.52
C ALA A 149 13.08 10.61 -7.35
N GLY A 150 13.29 9.38 -6.88
CA GLY A 150 14.32 9.04 -5.89
C GLY A 150 15.74 9.31 -6.41
N ALA A 151 16.02 8.92 -7.66
CA ALA A 151 17.32 9.19 -8.29
C ALA A 151 17.58 10.70 -8.45
N ASP A 152 16.59 11.48 -8.86
CA ASP A 152 16.69 12.94 -8.95
C ASP A 152 16.90 13.56 -7.56
N MET A 153 16.18 13.13 -6.54
CA MET A 153 16.32 13.57 -5.15
C MET A 153 17.74 13.33 -4.62
N MET A 154 18.32 12.15 -4.87
CA MET A 154 19.70 11.83 -4.47
C MET A 154 20.73 12.67 -5.25
N THR A 155 20.50 12.91 -6.53
CA THR A 155 21.34 13.78 -7.36
C THR A 155 21.31 15.22 -6.84
N ASP A 156 20.14 15.75 -6.52
CA ASP A 156 19.96 17.09 -5.95
C ASP A 156 20.61 17.22 -4.57
N ALA A 157 20.64 16.15 -3.80
CA ALA A 157 21.37 16.06 -2.53
C ALA A 157 22.90 15.94 -2.69
N GLY A 158 23.41 15.82 -3.92
CA GLY A 158 24.83 15.75 -4.23
C GLY A 158 25.46 14.37 -4.08
N VAL A 159 24.66 13.29 -4.10
CA VAL A 159 25.20 11.92 -4.12
C VAL A 159 25.96 11.69 -5.43
N ALA A 160 27.21 11.30 -5.33
CA ALA A 160 28.08 11.10 -6.49
C ALA A 160 27.87 9.71 -7.12
N ASP A 161 28.21 9.58 -8.40
CA ASP A 161 28.34 8.27 -9.05
C ASP A 161 29.33 7.40 -8.26
N GLY A 162 28.98 6.15 -7.99
CA GLY A 162 29.78 5.23 -7.18
C GLY A 162 29.62 5.38 -5.65
N ALA A 163 28.65 6.18 -5.18
CA ALA A 163 28.47 6.47 -3.75
C ALA A 163 27.20 5.87 -3.13
N LEU A 164 26.26 5.38 -3.93
CA LEU A 164 24.96 4.86 -3.50
C LEU A 164 24.97 3.35 -3.31
N ALA A 165 24.47 2.87 -2.17
CA ALA A 165 23.96 1.51 -1.99
C ALA A 165 22.42 1.52 -2.07
N VAL A 166 21.81 0.43 -2.51
CA VAL A 166 20.36 0.26 -2.53
C VAL A 166 19.98 -1.00 -1.76
N PHE A 167 19.21 -0.85 -0.68
CA PHE A 167 18.74 -1.97 0.13
C PHE A 167 17.24 -2.16 -0.12
N GLY A 168 16.83 -3.36 -0.47
CA GLY A 168 15.45 -3.64 -0.82
C GLY A 168 14.95 -4.98 -0.28
N MET A 169 13.72 -4.99 0.21
CA MET A 169 13.00 -6.22 0.51
C MET A 169 12.80 -7.03 -0.76
N THR A 170 12.79 -8.36 -0.63
CA THR A 170 12.52 -9.29 -1.73
C THR A 170 11.03 -9.48 -2.03
N ASN A 171 10.11 -8.85 -1.27
CA ASN A 171 8.68 -8.84 -1.58
C ASN A 171 8.38 -7.96 -2.82
N ASP A 172 7.15 -8.07 -3.35
CA ASP A 172 6.78 -7.37 -4.59
C ASP A 172 6.93 -5.84 -4.52
N TYR A 173 6.71 -5.22 -3.34
CA TYR A 173 6.92 -3.78 -3.16
C TYR A 173 8.42 -3.45 -3.18
N GLY A 174 9.17 -4.03 -2.25
CA GLY A 174 10.59 -3.71 -2.06
C GLY A 174 11.43 -3.97 -3.30
N ALA A 175 11.25 -5.13 -3.93
CA ALA A 175 11.95 -5.48 -5.17
C ALA A 175 11.58 -4.51 -6.31
N GLY A 176 10.30 -4.20 -6.49
CA GLY A 176 9.82 -3.33 -7.56
C GLY A 176 10.36 -1.90 -7.47
N LEU A 177 10.39 -1.32 -6.27
CA LEU A 177 10.94 0.01 -6.05
C LEU A 177 12.47 0.01 -6.15
N ALA A 178 13.15 -0.99 -5.56
CA ALA A 178 14.60 -1.10 -5.66
C ALA A 178 15.07 -1.24 -7.12
N ASP A 179 14.37 -2.07 -7.93
CA ASP A 179 14.63 -2.17 -9.36
C ASP A 179 14.47 -0.82 -10.06
N ALA A 180 13.38 -0.10 -9.80
CA ALA A 180 13.10 1.18 -10.43
C ALA A 180 14.14 2.26 -10.06
N VAL A 181 14.64 2.24 -8.82
CA VAL A 181 15.71 3.14 -8.36
C VAL A 181 17.04 2.79 -9.04
N VAL A 182 17.41 1.51 -9.07
CA VAL A 182 18.66 1.04 -9.70
C VAL A 182 18.65 1.30 -11.20
N ASP A 183 17.53 1.10 -11.86
CA ASP A 183 17.37 1.38 -13.29
C ASP A 183 17.52 2.88 -13.59
N ALA A 184 16.96 3.74 -12.74
CA ALA A 184 17.04 5.18 -12.92
C ALA A 184 18.43 5.75 -12.56
N TRP A 185 19.05 5.26 -11.50
CA TRP A 185 20.37 5.70 -11.06
C TRP A 185 21.48 5.21 -11.99
N GLY A 186 21.41 3.96 -12.40
CA GLY A 186 22.40 3.22 -13.14
C GLY A 186 23.12 2.20 -12.24
N SER A 187 23.00 0.93 -12.57
CA SER A 187 23.59 -0.17 -11.78
C SER A 187 25.14 -0.10 -11.72
N ASP A 188 25.77 0.48 -12.74
CA ASP A 188 27.23 0.72 -12.82
C ASP A 188 27.68 1.93 -12.00
N LYS A 189 26.76 2.69 -11.43
CA LYS A 189 27.01 3.87 -10.59
C LYS A 189 26.74 3.61 -9.10
N LEU A 190 26.44 2.37 -8.73
CA LEU A 190 26.38 1.99 -7.32
C LEU A 190 27.77 1.94 -6.69
N CYS A 191 27.84 2.09 -5.37
CA CYS A 191 29.08 1.93 -4.61
C CYS A 191 29.53 0.45 -4.59
N ASP A 192 30.66 0.16 -3.98
CA ASP A 192 31.24 -1.20 -3.92
C ASP A 192 30.39 -2.23 -3.13
N VAL A 193 29.48 -1.79 -2.24
CA VAL A 193 28.48 -2.64 -1.61
C VAL A 193 27.33 -2.94 -2.59
N GLY A 194 26.96 -1.97 -3.42
CA GLY A 194 25.96 -2.14 -4.48
C GLY A 194 24.54 -2.29 -3.97
N ARG A 195 23.84 -3.29 -4.51
CA ARG A 195 22.48 -3.66 -4.10
C ARG A 195 22.52 -4.79 -3.08
N TYR A 196 21.73 -4.67 -2.03
CA TYR A 196 21.52 -5.70 -1.03
C TYR A 196 20.02 -6.02 -0.92
N ASP A 197 19.67 -7.25 -1.25
CA ASP A 197 18.29 -7.76 -1.15
C ASP A 197 18.16 -8.62 0.11
N TYR A 198 17.08 -8.41 0.87
CA TYR A 198 16.81 -9.11 2.12
C TYR A 198 15.34 -9.54 2.21
N ALA A 199 15.08 -10.59 2.99
CA ALA A 199 13.71 -11.05 3.23
C ALA A 199 13.04 -10.17 4.30
N GLU A 200 11.72 -9.94 4.16
CA GLU A 200 10.90 -9.18 5.13
C GLU A 200 10.96 -9.76 6.56
N THR A 201 11.38 -11.03 6.69
CA THR A 201 11.57 -11.69 7.99
C THR A 201 12.97 -11.52 8.57
N ASP A 202 13.90 -10.88 7.85
CA ASP A 202 15.24 -10.65 8.34
C ASP A 202 15.22 -9.54 9.40
N THR A 203 15.89 -9.78 10.52
CA THR A 203 15.95 -8.84 11.66
C THR A 203 17.39 -8.52 12.09
N ASP A 204 18.39 -9.10 11.45
CA ASP A 204 19.80 -8.87 11.73
C ASP A 204 20.51 -8.31 10.48
N PHE A 205 20.85 -7.03 10.55
CA PHE A 205 21.51 -6.31 9.47
C PHE A 205 22.97 -5.93 9.79
N GLN A 206 23.52 -6.45 10.90
CA GLN A 206 24.87 -6.08 11.33
C GLN A 206 25.93 -6.39 10.28
N ALA A 207 25.84 -7.53 9.62
CA ALA A 207 26.84 -7.94 8.63
C ALA A 207 26.91 -7.01 7.41
N ILE A 208 25.77 -6.51 6.93
CA ILE A 208 25.74 -5.56 5.81
C ILE A 208 26.11 -4.15 6.28
N ALA A 209 25.74 -3.78 7.50
CA ALA A 209 26.12 -2.51 8.12
C ALA A 209 27.64 -2.42 8.30
N ASP A 210 28.30 -3.50 8.73
CA ASP A 210 29.76 -3.59 8.83
C ASP A 210 30.44 -3.42 7.45
N GLN A 211 29.86 -3.97 6.38
CA GLN A 211 30.35 -3.77 5.02
C GLN A 211 30.20 -2.31 4.58
N MET A 212 29.05 -1.67 4.87
CA MET A 212 28.84 -0.25 4.62
C MET A 212 29.88 0.61 5.36
N ALA A 213 30.13 0.33 6.63
CA ALA A 213 31.09 1.06 7.44
C ALA A 213 32.57 0.85 6.98
N ALA A 214 32.88 -0.33 6.44
CA ALA A 214 34.20 -0.63 5.89
C ALA A 214 34.40 -0.05 4.48
N SER A 215 33.33 0.28 3.76
CA SER A 215 33.39 0.87 2.42
C SER A 215 34.00 2.27 2.46
N THR A 216 34.81 2.57 1.46
CA THR A 216 35.34 3.93 1.24
C THR A 216 34.59 4.70 0.16
N THR A 217 33.62 4.06 -0.47
CA THR A 217 32.80 4.65 -1.56
C THR A 217 31.37 4.87 -1.15
N CYS A 218 30.75 4.01 -0.34
CA CYS A 218 29.35 4.10 0.06
C CYS A 218 29.11 5.24 1.06
N THR A 219 28.61 6.37 0.58
CA THR A 219 28.26 7.53 1.40
C THR A 219 26.76 7.82 1.43
N ALA A 220 25.96 7.02 0.73
CA ALA A 220 24.51 7.10 0.70
C ALA A 220 23.91 5.70 0.63
N VAL A 221 22.71 5.53 1.20
CA VAL A 221 21.88 4.35 1.07
C VAL A 221 20.44 4.75 0.71
N TYR A 222 19.83 4.01 -0.20
CA TYR A 222 18.39 4.10 -0.47
C TYR A 222 17.68 2.87 0.09
N LEU A 223 16.65 3.07 0.90
CA LEU A 223 15.88 2.01 1.55
C LEU A 223 14.55 1.81 0.83
N SER A 224 14.39 0.66 0.19
CA SER A 224 13.11 0.16 -0.34
C SER A 224 12.51 -0.82 0.67
N SER A 225 12.02 -0.27 1.77
CA SER A 225 11.71 -0.93 3.04
C SER A 225 10.33 -0.54 3.53
N TYR A 226 9.78 -1.28 4.50
CA TYR A 226 8.75 -0.76 5.40
C TYR A 226 9.39 -0.12 6.64
N ILE A 227 8.56 0.33 7.59
CA ILE A 227 9.02 1.08 8.77
C ILE A 227 9.92 0.23 9.65
N ALA A 228 9.48 -0.98 10.05
CA ALA A 228 10.18 -1.79 11.04
C ALA A 228 11.57 -2.23 10.57
N ASP A 229 11.70 -2.71 9.34
CA ASP A 229 12.97 -3.12 8.78
C ASP A 229 13.89 -1.92 8.46
N ALA A 230 13.34 -0.78 8.03
CA ALA A 230 14.11 0.46 7.86
C ALA A 230 14.73 0.92 9.19
N ALA A 231 13.97 0.87 10.30
CA ALA A 231 14.47 1.20 11.62
C ALA A 231 15.67 0.31 12.02
N LEU A 232 15.50 -1.02 11.90
CA LEU A 232 16.56 -1.99 12.19
C LEU A 232 17.82 -1.77 11.33
N ILE A 233 17.66 -1.44 10.04
CA ILE A 233 18.78 -1.15 9.15
C ILE A 233 19.49 0.12 9.57
N ILE A 234 18.75 1.20 9.88
CA ILE A 234 19.31 2.49 10.29
C ILE A 234 20.10 2.35 11.58
N GLU A 235 19.55 1.64 12.58
CA GLU A 235 20.21 1.37 13.85
C GLU A 235 21.49 0.53 13.67
N ALA A 236 21.44 -0.53 12.85
CA ALA A 236 22.62 -1.34 12.55
C ALA A 236 23.72 -0.53 11.85
N LEU A 237 23.34 0.36 10.91
CA LEU A 237 24.29 1.25 10.25
C LEU A 237 24.97 2.21 11.25
N ALA A 238 24.20 2.76 12.17
CA ALA A 238 24.72 3.64 13.22
C ALA A 238 25.63 2.89 14.19
N ASP A 239 25.28 1.69 14.62
CA ASP A 239 26.05 0.83 15.49
C ASP A 239 27.40 0.41 14.84
N ALA A 240 27.40 0.18 13.53
CA ALA A 240 28.61 -0.05 12.75
C ALA A 240 29.48 1.21 12.56
N GLY A 241 28.98 2.39 12.95
CA GLY A 241 29.67 3.68 12.82
C GLY A 241 29.57 4.28 11.42
N TRP A 242 28.65 3.80 10.56
CA TRP A 242 28.38 4.44 9.28
C TRP A 242 27.51 5.70 9.48
N SER A 243 27.82 6.77 8.77
CA SER A 243 27.17 8.07 8.94
C SER A 243 26.88 8.79 7.61
N GLY A 244 26.59 8.02 6.56
CA GLY A 244 26.20 8.56 5.26
C GLY A 244 24.76 9.06 5.21
N HIS A 245 24.36 9.49 4.04
CA HIS A 245 22.99 9.96 3.79
C HIS A 245 22.02 8.79 3.63
N ILE A 246 20.86 8.89 4.30
CA ILE A 246 19.78 7.89 4.21
C ILE A 246 18.66 8.46 3.37
N PHE A 247 18.29 7.72 2.35
CA PHE A 247 17.14 7.99 1.49
C PHE A 247 16.16 6.82 1.55
N GLY A 248 14.89 7.06 1.21
CA GLY A 248 13.90 5.99 1.19
C GLY A 248 12.74 6.26 0.25
N GLY A 249 11.94 5.22 0.04
CA GLY A 249 10.65 5.29 -0.62
C GLY A 249 9.54 5.80 0.29
N ASP A 250 8.32 5.49 -0.09
CA ASP A 250 7.10 5.83 0.66
C ASP A 250 6.85 4.87 1.84
N GLY A 251 7.40 3.64 1.79
CA GLY A 251 7.21 2.64 2.84
C GLY A 251 7.70 3.07 4.22
N PRO A 252 8.92 3.63 4.37
CA PRO A 252 9.40 4.15 5.65
C PRO A 252 8.98 5.61 5.91
N ALA A 253 8.12 6.19 5.07
CA ALA A 253 7.65 7.55 5.26
C ALA A 253 6.56 7.62 6.34
N GLY A 254 6.67 8.58 7.25
CA GLY A 254 5.60 8.85 8.23
C GLY A 254 6.08 8.88 9.68
N GLU A 255 5.16 9.29 10.55
CA GLU A 255 5.45 9.45 11.99
C GLU A 255 5.78 8.13 12.68
N GLY A 256 5.27 6.99 12.18
CA GLY A 256 5.56 5.65 12.72
C GLY A 256 7.06 5.30 12.73
N MET A 257 7.89 5.92 11.88
CA MET A 257 9.35 5.73 11.97
C MET A 257 9.91 6.21 13.31
N TYR A 258 9.40 7.32 13.85
CA TYR A 258 9.86 7.83 15.16
C TYR A 258 9.48 6.91 16.32
N ASP A 259 8.34 6.22 16.19
CA ASP A 259 7.85 5.30 17.22
C ASP A 259 8.63 3.97 17.23
N GLU A 260 9.18 3.55 16.08
CA GLU A 260 9.97 2.32 15.95
C GLU A 260 11.46 2.49 16.31
N MET A 261 12.00 3.71 16.25
CA MET A 261 13.42 3.97 16.53
C MET A 261 13.71 3.99 18.02
N GLU A 262 14.80 3.33 18.44
CA GLU A 262 15.34 3.50 19.82
C GLU A 262 15.98 4.90 19.98
N ASP A 263 16.62 5.42 18.92
CA ASP A 263 17.17 6.78 18.85
C ASP A 263 16.66 7.48 17.58
N ASP A 264 15.59 8.25 17.72
CA ASP A 264 14.96 8.98 16.63
C ASP A 264 15.87 10.08 16.03
N SER A 265 16.92 10.48 16.73
CA SER A 265 17.90 11.43 16.20
C SER A 265 18.66 10.90 14.98
N LEU A 266 18.69 9.58 14.76
CA LEU A 266 19.25 8.93 13.58
C LEU A 266 18.47 9.24 12.29
N LEU A 267 17.22 9.66 12.42
CA LEU A 267 16.39 10.09 11.29
C LEU A 267 16.73 11.52 10.81
N ASN A 268 17.56 12.26 11.55
CA ASN A 268 17.93 13.61 11.16
C ASN A 268 18.67 13.62 9.82
N GLY A 269 18.04 14.23 8.81
CA GLY A 269 18.59 14.30 7.46
C GLY A 269 18.18 13.15 6.55
N MET A 270 17.39 12.18 7.03
CA MET A 270 16.74 11.21 6.16
C MET A 270 15.78 11.93 5.20
N THR A 271 15.76 11.50 3.96
CA THR A 271 14.89 12.07 2.92
C THR A 271 14.14 10.95 2.20
N VAL A 272 12.82 11.09 2.09
CA VAL A 272 11.96 10.08 1.47
C VAL A 272 11.14 10.64 0.31
N THR A 273 10.82 9.79 -0.65
CA THR A 273 9.81 10.09 -1.67
C THR A 273 8.46 9.55 -1.23
N GLN A 274 7.40 10.33 -1.43
CA GLN A 274 6.03 9.87 -1.16
C GLN A 274 5.05 10.49 -2.15
N PRO A 275 3.86 9.88 -2.35
CA PRO A 275 2.81 10.46 -3.16
C PRO A 275 2.42 11.85 -2.66
N ARG A 276 2.29 12.79 -3.61
CA ARG A 276 1.84 14.15 -3.26
C ARG A 276 0.32 14.17 -3.12
N ALA A 277 -0.16 14.72 -2.01
CA ALA A 277 -1.57 14.98 -1.81
C ALA A 277 -2.14 15.93 -2.87
N GLY A 278 -3.39 15.70 -3.27
CA GLY A 278 -4.11 16.57 -4.21
C GLY A 278 -4.41 17.96 -3.61
N SER A 279 -4.78 18.91 -4.46
CA SER A 279 -5.08 20.30 -4.04
C SER A 279 -6.29 20.42 -3.10
N SER A 280 -7.20 19.46 -3.11
CA SER A 280 -8.38 19.39 -2.21
C SER A 280 -8.09 18.68 -0.89
N PHE A 281 -6.85 18.27 -0.66
CA PHE A 281 -6.46 17.51 0.54
C PHE A 281 -6.56 18.34 1.83
N GLY A 282 -6.48 19.67 1.75
CA GLY A 282 -6.47 20.53 2.94
C GLY A 282 -7.70 20.39 3.85
N ASP A 283 -8.89 20.26 3.27
CA ASP A 283 -10.13 20.08 4.06
C ASP A 283 -10.18 18.69 4.70
N PHE A 284 -9.78 17.64 3.96
CA PHE A 284 -9.68 16.29 4.48
C PHE A 284 -8.60 16.20 5.56
N SER A 285 -7.42 16.80 5.36
CA SER A 285 -6.35 16.82 6.35
C SER A 285 -6.79 17.41 7.67
N ALA A 286 -7.52 18.54 7.65
CA ALA A 286 -8.05 19.16 8.86
C ALA A 286 -9.07 18.27 9.58
N HIS A 287 -9.93 17.57 8.83
CA HIS A 287 -10.88 16.60 9.38
C HIS A 287 -10.15 15.38 9.98
N TYR A 288 -9.16 14.85 9.27
CA TYR A 288 -8.29 13.76 9.69
C TYR A 288 -7.57 14.10 11.01
N ASP A 289 -6.89 15.24 11.08
CA ASP A 289 -6.15 15.68 12.26
C ASP A 289 -7.03 15.83 13.52
N ALA A 290 -8.31 16.15 13.31
CA ALA A 290 -9.26 16.33 14.40
C ALA A 290 -9.90 15.01 14.89
N ASN A 291 -10.00 13.98 14.04
CA ASN A 291 -10.91 12.85 14.29
C ASN A 291 -10.26 11.46 14.11
N ALA A 292 -9.16 11.33 13.35
CA ALA A 292 -8.53 10.05 13.09
C ALA A 292 -7.89 9.45 14.37
N PRO A 293 -7.82 8.11 14.48
CA PRO A 293 -7.06 7.45 15.53
C PRO A 293 -5.59 7.88 15.54
N SER A 294 -4.97 7.92 16.71
CA SER A 294 -3.53 8.17 16.85
C SER A 294 -2.72 6.99 16.28
N GLY A 295 -1.58 7.28 15.66
CA GLY A 295 -0.63 6.27 15.15
C GLY A 295 -0.67 6.04 13.64
N GLY A 296 -1.44 6.80 12.88
CA GLY A 296 -1.45 6.70 11.42
C GLY A 296 -0.40 7.59 10.73
N ILE A 297 -0.10 7.25 9.48
CA ILE A 297 0.71 8.08 8.59
C ILE A 297 -0.06 9.38 8.32
N LYS A 298 0.50 10.51 8.73
CA LYS A 298 -0.05 11.84 8.43
C LYS A 298 0.46 12.38 7.10
#